data_03d4ce2d3d9d4c46a89fa515ba58d04b
#
_entry.id   03d4ce2d3d9d4c46a89fa515ba58d04b
#
_cell.length_a   1.000
_cell.length_b   1.000
_cell.length_c   1.000
_cell.angle_alpha   90.00
_cell.angle_beta   90.00
_cell.angle_gamma   90.00
#
_symmetry.space_group_name_H-M   'P 1'
#
loop_
_entity.id
_entity.type
_entity.pdbx_description
1 polymer ?
#
loop_
_entity_poly.entity_id
_entity_poly.type
_entity_poly.pdbx_seq_one_letter_code
_entity_poly.pdbx_strand_id
1 'polypeptide(L)'
;MFTTGDKLLNMMKEEEVSIMELSRMSGVPERTIMDILAGIREPELGVVCRIADGLGICVHELRADEEQYTISIQKDTLAKLIVVSEINGVELEELIHTILEKGIEEHGFYE
;
A
#
# COMPACT_ATOMS: atom_id res chain seq x y z
N MET A 1 -15.59 5.24 9.81
CA MET A 1 -14.44 4.55 9.19
C MET A 1 -14.38 4.88 7.71
N PHE A 2 -13.24 5.32 7.25
CA PHE A 2 -13.09 5.70 5.84
C PHE A 2 -12.60 4.52 5.01
N THR A 3 -13.25 4.32 3.87
CA THR A 3 -12.83 3.31 2.90
C THR A 3 -11.75 3.92 2.00
N THR A 4 -11.11 3.08 1.20
CA THR A 4 -10.15 3.54 0.20
C THR A 4 -10.82 4.51 -0.76
N GLY A 5 -12.06 4.25 -1.15
CA GLY A 5 -12.83 5.14 -2.02
C GLY A 5 -13.05 6.51 -1.41
N ASP A 6 -13.37 6.56 -0.12
CA ASP A 6 -13.55 7.84 0.58
C ASP A 6 -12.27 8.66 0.60
N LYS A 7 -11.15 8.01 0.90
CA LYS A 7 -9.85 8.67 0.94
C LYS A 7 -9.44 9.15 -0.45
N LEU A 8 -9.69 8.33 -1.46
CA LEU A 8 -9.39 8.69 -2.84
C LEU A 8 -10.22 9.89 -3.29
N LEU A 9 -11.50 9.91 -2.96
CA LEU A 9 -12.37 11.03 -3.32
C LEU A 9 -11.87 12.34 -2.71
N ASN A 10 -11.50 12.32 -1.44
CA ASN A 10 -10.95 13.50 -0.77
C ASN A 10 -9.66 13.97 -1.43
N MET A 11 -8.78 13.02 -1.76
CA MET A 11 -7.51 13.33 -2.39
C MET A 11 -7.71 13.96 -3.78
N MET A 12 -8.65 13.43 -4.56
CA MET A 12 -8.97 13.97 -5.87
C MET A 12 -9.52 15.40 -5.78
N LYS A 13 -10.33 15.67 -4.77
CA LYS A 13 -10.86 17.01 -4.55
C LYS A 13 -9.76 17.99 -4.16
N GLU A 14 -8.86 17.59 -3.27
CA GLU A 14 -7.76 18.45 -2.83
C GLU A 14 -6.80 18.78 -3.98
N GLU A 15 -6.53 17.80 -4.83
CA GLU A 15 -5.61 17.96 -5.96
C GLU A 15 -6.31 18.46 -7.24
N GLU A 16 -7.62 18.60 -7.19
CA GLU A 16 -8.43 19.01 -8.33
C GLU A 16 -8.21 18.11 -9.56
N VAL A 17 -8.18 16.79 -9.31
CA VAL A 17 -7.96 15.78 -10.33
C VAL A 17 -9.28 15.10 -10.68
N SER A 18 -9.62 15.03 -11.97
CA SER A 18 -10.81 14.33 -12.46
C SER A 18 -10.53 12.84 -12.60
N ILE A 19 -11.61 12.05 -12.75
CA ILE A 19 -11.48 10.60 -12.99
C ILE A 19 -10.66 10.34 -14.26
N MET A 20 -10.92 11.11 -15.32
CA MET A 20 -10.18 10.97 -16.57
C MET A 20 -8.69 11.24 -16.39
N GLU A 21 -8.35 12.30 -15.67
CA GLU A 21 -6.97 12.64 -15.40
C GLU A 21 -6.28 11.57 -14.56
N LEU A 22 -6.96 11.09 -13.52
CA LEU A 22 -6.42 10.05 -12.66
C LEU A 22 -6.20 8.76 -13.44
N SER A 23 -7.14 8.39 -14.31
CA SER A 23 -7.00 7.21 -15.17
C SER A 23 -5.74 7.33 -16.03
N ARG A 24 -5.50 8.51 -16.59
CA ARG A 24 -4.35 8.76 -17.43
C ARG A 24 -3.04 8.70 -16.64
N MET A 25 -3.04 9.31 -15.45
CA MET A 25 -1.85 9.37 -14.59
C MET A 25 -1.46 8.01 -14.01
N SER A 26 -2.46 7.21 -13.64
CA SER A 26 -2.24 5.93 -12.95
C SER A 26 -2.22 4.72 -13.86
N GLY A 27 -2.79 4.83 -15.05
CA GLY A 27 -2.99 3.69 -15.95
C GLY A 27 -4.13 2.78 -15.52
N VAL A 28 -4.93 3.18 -14.55
CA VAL A 28 -6.10 2.42 -14.09
C VAL A 28 -7.33 2.86 -14.89
N PRO A 29 -8.12 1.92 -15.41
CA PRO A 29 -9.31 2.28 -16.18
C PRO A 29 -10.28 3.16 -15.40
N GLU A 30 -10.93 4.10 -16.08
CA GLU A 30 -11.91 5.00 -15.45
C GLU A 30 -13.01 4.23 -14.73
N ARG A 31 -13.48 3.15 -15.33
CA ARG A 31 -14.51 2.32 -14.72
C ARG A 31 -14.09 1.75 -13.39
N THR A 32 -12.85 1.30 -13.30
CA THR A 32 -12.31 0.77 -12.05
C THR A 32 -12.26 1.86 -10.99
N ILE A 33 -11.83 3.06 -11.37
CA ILE A 33 -11.80 4.20 -10.45
C ILE A 33 -13.20 4.54 -9.98
N MET A 34 -14.17 4.55 -10.87
CA MET A 34 -15.56 4.82 -10.52
C MET A 34 -16.12 3.80 -9.55
N ASP A 35 -15.82 2.52 -9.74
CA ASP A 35 -16.25 1.45 -8.84
C ASP A 35 -15.64 1.62 -7.44
N ILE A 36 -14.39 2.03 -7.36
CA ILE A 36 -13.72 2.28 -6.09
C ILE A 36 -14.37 3.46 -5.37
N LEU A 37 -14.61 4.56 -6.08
CA LEU A 37 -15.23 5.75 -5.50
C LEU A 37 -16.66 5.49 -5.03
N ALA A 38 -17.37 4.63 -5.74
CA ALA A 38 -18.75 4.28 -5.38
C ALA A 38 -18.83 3.25 -4.24
N GLY A 39 -17.69 2.69 -3.83
CA GLY A 39 -17.67 1.68 -2.77
C GLY A 39 -18.15 0.31 -3.22
N ILE A 40 -18.26 0.08 -4.53
CA ILE A 40 -18.73 -1.20 -5.08
C ILE A 40 -17.72 -2.31 -4.84
N ARG A 41 -16.44 -1.97 -4.88
CA ARG A 41 -15.36 -2.93 -4.61
C ARG A 41 -14.21 -2.25 -3.87
N GLU A 42 -13.51 -3.03 -3.06
CA GLU A 42 -12.23 -2.60 -2.50
C GLU A 42 -11.15 -2.92 -3.54
N PRO A 43 -10.27 -1.99 -3.84
CA PRO A 43 -9.24 -2.23 -4.85
C PRO A 43 -8.17 -3.19 -4.34
N GLU A 44 -7.60 -3.95 -5.27
CA GLU A 44 -6.45 -4.78 -4.96
C GLU A 44 -5.24 -3.88 -4.69
N LEU A 45 -4.28 -4.39 -3.94
CA LEU A 45 -3.09 -3.62 -3.57
C LEU A 45 -2.37 -3.05 -4.80
N GLY A 46 -2.26 -3.83 -5.86
CA GLY A 46 -1.61 -3.37 -7.10
C GLY A 46 -2.29 -2.16 -7.71
N VAL A 47 -3.62 -2.11 -7.66
CA VAL A 47 -4.40 -0.97 -8.15
C VAL A 47 -4.18 0.25 -7.27
N VAL A 48 -4.18 0.06 -5.94
CA VAL A 48 -3.93 1.14 -4.99
C VAL A 48 -2.53 1.73 -5.21
N CYS A 49 -1.54 0.87 -5.44
CA CYS A 49 -0.18 1.32 -5.71
C CYS A 49 -0.09 2.18 -6.98
N ARG A 50 -0.78 1.79 -8.05
CA ARG A 50 -0.80 2.57 -9.28
C ARG A 50 -1.45 3.93 -9.09
N ILE A 51 -2.56 3.97 -8.36
CA ILE A 51 -3.26 5.22 -8.09
C ILE A 51 -2.38 6.14 -7.24
N ALA A 52 -1.78 5.61 -6.19
CA ALA A 52 -0.90 6.37 -5.32
C ALA A 52 0.30 6.91 -6.08
N ASP A 53 0.89 6.09 -6.93
CA ASP A 53 2.02 6.48 -7.77
C ASP A 53 1.62 7.61 -8.73
N GLY A 54 0.45 7.49 -9.36
CA GLY A 54 -0.07 8.53 -10.25
C GLY A 54 -0.31 9.86 -9.53
N LEU A 55 -0.73 9.81 -8.28
CA LEU A 55 -0.97 11.00 -7.47
C LEU A 55 0.30 11.52 -6.77
N GLY A 56 1.38 10.75 -6.79
CA GLY A 56 2.61 11.12 -6.11
C GLY A 56 2.53 11.05 -4.59
N ILE A 57 1.72 10.14 -4.07
CA ILE A 57 1.54 9.97 -2.63
C ILE A 57 1.92 8.55 -2.19
N CYS A 58 2.02 8.35 -0.89
CA CYS A 58 2.29 7.03 -0.33
C CYS A 58 1.05 6.15 -0.37
N VAL A 59 1.24 4.85 -0.58
CA VAL A 59 0.15 3.88 -0.65
C VAL A 59 -0.73 3.91 0.59
N HIS A 60 -0.13 4.01 1.76
CA HIS A 60 -0.89 3.96 3.00
C HIS A 60 -1.82 5.16 3.21
N GLU A 61 -1.63 6.24 2.47
CA GLU A 61 -2.54 7.38 2.52
C GLU A 61 -3.88 7.06 1.88
N LEU A 62 -3.92 6.09 0.97
CA LEU A 62 -5.15 5.66 0.31
C LEU A 62 -5.76 4.40 0.92
N ARG A 63 -4.99 3.61 1.64
CA ARG A 63 -5.49 2.37 2.21
C ARG A 63 -6.46 2.64 3.35
N ALA A 64 -7.45 1.75 3.48
CA ALA A 64 -8.38 1.81 4.60
C ALA A 64 -7.61 1.59 5.91
N ASP A 65 -8.05 2.28 6.96
CA ASP A 65 -7.44 2.12 8.26
C ASP A 65 -7.60 0.68 8.75
N GLU A 66 -6.63 0.19 9.49
CA GLU A 66 -6.64 -1.14 10.09
C GLU A 66 -6.55 -2.30 9.09
N GLU A 67 -6.25 -2.03 7.83
CA GLU A 67 -6.01 -3.13 6.90
C GLU A 67 -4.71 -3.85 7.23
N GLN A 68 -4.81 -5.15 7.38
CA GLN A 68 -3.67 -6.00 7.65
C GLN A 68 -3.63 -7.14 6.66
N TYR A 69 -2.45 -7.47 6.20
CA TYR A 69 -2.24 -8.61 5.31
C TYR A 69 -1.45 -9.69 6.04
N THR A 70 -1.89 -10.92 5.87
CA THR A 70 -1.19 -12.06 6.46
C THR A 70 -0.37 -12.73 5.38
N ILE A 71 0.90 -12.95 5.66
CA ILE A 71 1.79 -13.69 4.76
C ILE A 71 2.35 -14.89 5.50
N SER A 72 2.66 -15.94 4.73
CA SER A 72 3.26 -17.15 5.28
C SER A 72 4.78 -17.06 5.16
N ILE A 73 5.46 -17.39 6.25
CA ILE A 73 6.92 -17.39 6.30
C ILE A 73 7.37 -18.83 6.58
N GLN A 74 8.37 -19.30 5.84
CA GLN A 74 8.90 -20.64 6.06
C GLN A 74 9.53 -20.75 7.45
N LYS A 75 9.45 -21.94 8.03
CA LYS A 75 9.95 -22.19 9.39
C LYS A 75 11.43 -21.83 9.56
N ASP A 76 12.25 -22.17 8.58
CA ASP A 76 13.68 -21.90 8.65
C ASP A 76 13.94 -20.39 8.69
N THR A 77 13.24 -19.64 7.86
CA THR A 77 13.36 -18.19 7.80
C THR A 77 12.89 -17.56 9.11
N LEU A 78 11.77 -18.05 9.63
CA LEU A 78 11.23 -17.57 10.89
C LEU A 78 12.20 -17.82 12.05
N ALA A 79 12.80 -19.01 12.11
CA ALA A 79 13.77 -19.35 13.14
C ALA A 79 14.95 -18.39 13.11
N LYS A 80 15.48 -18.07 11.94
CA LYS A 80 16.57 -17.11 11.77
C LYS A 80 16.18 -15.72 12.25
N LEU A 81 14.96 -15.29 11.92
CA LEU A 81 14.46 -13.99 12.36
C LEU A 81 14.34 -13.91 13.86
N ILE A 82 13.86 -14.96 14.51
CA ILE A 82 13.75 -15.01 15.97
C ILE A 82 15.11 -14.89 16.62
N VAL A 83 16.10 -15.63 16.12
CA VAL A 83 17.47 -15.57 16.65
C VAL A 83 18.05 -14.16 16.52
N VAL A 84 17.89 -13.55 15.36
CA VAL A 84 18.41 -12.19 15.12
C VAL A 84 17.71 -11.17 16.03
N SER A 85 16.40 -11.30 16.22
CA SER A 85 15.67 -10.39 17.10
C SER A 85 16.14 -10.49 18.55
N GLU A 86 16.42 -11.70 19.03
CA GLU A 86 16.93 -11.91 20.38
C GLU A 86 18.34 -11.36 20.55
N ILE A 87 19.21 -11.58 19.58
CA ILE A 87 20.59 -11.09 19.64
C ILE A 87 20.63 -9.56 19.68
N ASN A 88 19.76 -8.91 18.92
CA ASN A 88 19.74 -7.45 18.83
C ASN A 88 18.81 -6.78 19.85
N GLY A 89 18.07 -7.55 20.62
CA GLY A 89 17.17 -7.02 21.62
C GLY A 89 16.01 -6.20 21.06
N VAL A 90 15.58 -6.51 19.85
CA VAL A 90 14.42 -5.85 19.20
C VAL A 90 13.27 -6.84 19.08
N GLU A 91 12.05 -6.32 18.99
CA GLU A 91 10.90 -7.16 18.81
C GLU A 91 10.88 -7.75 17.40
N LEU A 92 10.35 -8.97 17.27
CA LEU A 92 10.32 -9.67 16.00
C LEU A 92 9.58 -8.88 14.92
N GLU A 93 8.43 -8.30 15.25
CA GLU A 93 7.65 -7.52 14.30
C GLU A 93 8.42 -6.30 13.79
N GLU A 94 9.10 -5.62 14.69
CA GLU A 94 9.92 -4.46 14.35
C GLU A 94 11.05 -4.84 13.43
N LEU A 95 11.71 -5.97 13.71
CA LEU A 95 12.78 -6.46 12.88
C LEU A 95 12.27 -6.80 11.46
N ILE A 96 11.12 -7.45 11.37
CA ILE A 96 10.52 -7.81 10.08
C ILE A 96 10.23 -6.55 9.27
N HIS A 97 9.63 -5.54 9.87
CA HIS A 97 9.35 -4.28 9.19
C HIS A 97 10.62 -3.63 8.65
N THR A 98 11.68 -3.61 9.46
CA THR A 98 12.94 -3.02 9.05
C THR A 98 13.54 -3.73 7.85
N ILE A 99 13.51 -5.06 7.85
CA ILE A 99 14.03 -5.86 6.74
C ILE A 99 13.22 -5.64 5.47
N LEU A 100 11.89 -5.62 5.59
CA LEU A 100 11.02 -5.41 4.43
C LEU A 100 11.23 -4.03 3.81
N GLU A 101 11.37 -3.00 4.62
CA GLU A 101 11.62 -1.64 4.15
C GLU A 101 12.94 -1.56 3.38
N LYS A 102 14.00 -2.15 3.93
CA LYS A 102 15.29 -2.19 3.25
C LYS A 102 15.25 -2.98 1.96
N GLY A 103 14.54 -4.11 1.95
CA GLY A 103 14.37 -4.92 0.76
C GLY A 103 13.68 -4.15 -0.35
N ILE A 104 12.66 -3.35 -0.02
CA ILE A 104 11.95 -2.53 -0.98
C ILE A 104 12.88 -1.48 -1.60
N GLU A 105 13.68 -0.81 -0.77
CA GLU A 105 14.64 0.18 -1.24
C GLU A 105 15.69 -0.43 -2.17
N GLU A 106 16.21 -1.61 -1.80
CA GLU A 106 17.22 -2.30 -2.60
C GLU A 106 16.69 -2.72 -3.97
N HIS A 107 15.40 -2.99 -4.07
CA HIS A 107 14.79 -3.38 -5.34
C HIS A 107 14.29 -2.20 -6.17
N GLY A 108 14.58 -0.97 -5.74
CA GLY A 108 14.29 0.22 -6.53
C GLY A 108 12.83 0.64 -6.59
N PHE A 109 12.05 0.25 -5.57
CA PHE A 109 10.63 0.60 -5.54
C PHE A 109 10.36 2.10 -5.53
N TYR A 110 11.26 2.87 -4.95
CA TYR A 110 11.11 4.32 -4.79
C TYR A 110 11.84 5.15 -5.84
N GLU A 111 12.23 4.58 -6.92
CA GLU A 111 12.88 5.34 -7.98
C GLU A 111 11.95 6.32 -8.66
#